data_5fa900c3b0221ed457125e3c5db82055
#
_entry.id   5fa900c3b0221ed457125e3c5db82055
#
_cell.length_a   1.000
_cell.length_b   1.000
_cell.length_c   1.000
_cell.angle_alpha   90.00
_cell.angle_beta   90.00
_cell.angle_gamma   90.00
#
_symmetry.space_group_name_H-M   'P 1'
#
loop_
_entity.id
_entity.type
_entity.pdbx_description
1 polymer ?
#
loop_
_entity_poly.entity_id
_entity_poly.type
_entity_poly.pdbx_seq_one_letter_code
_entity_poly.pdbx_strand_id
1 'polypeptide(L)'
;MKTVLTIAGSDSSGGAGIQADLKTMTMNGVFGMSAVTALTAQNTCGVRSILNVSPEFLGQELDAVFSDIRPDAVKIGMVSDGALIRIIADRLTHYAAEHIVLDPVMVATSVARLIEEKAVETLTHLLIPLAEVITPNIPEAEVLSGLAITTEADMREAAASIAKTFGCSVLVKGGHSHNDANDLLYERGTVTWFQGRRIDTNNTHGTGCTLSSAIAANLAKGFGLHESVGRAKEYVSGALAAMLDLGRGSGPMNHAFDLQGRFAEGM
;
A
#
# COMPACT_ATOMS: atom_id res chain seq x y z
N MET A 1 -22.16 -5.42 2.03
CA MET A 1 -21.02 -4.49 1.91
C MET A 1 -19.80 -5.33 1.57
N LYS A 2 -18.94 -4.88 0.68
CA LYS A 2 -17.69 -5.57 0.36
C LYS A 2 -16.68 -5.39 1.49
N THR A 3 -15.76 -6.34 1.65
CA THR A 3 -14.83 -6.44 2.77
C THR A 3 -13.39 -6.44 2.28
N VAL A 4 -12.49 -5.74 2.98
CA VAL A 4 -11.06 -5.69 2.66
C VAL A 4 -10.24 -5.89 3.92
N LEU A 5 -9.26 -6.79 3.87
CA LEU A 5 -8.29 -6.98 4.96
C LEU A 5 -7.01 -6.21 4.65
N THR A 6 -6.54 -5.38 5.60
CA THR A 6 -5.16 -4.90 5.58
C THR A 6 -4.28 -5.75 6.48
N ILE A 7 -3.10 -6.11 5.99
CA ILE A 7 -2.03 -6.80 6.73
C ILE A 7 -0.84 -5.85 6.75
N ALA A 8 -0.65 -5.12 7.84
CA ALA A 8 0.39 -4.08 7.92
C ALA A 8 0.72 -3.71 9.38
N GLY A 9 1.77 -2.93 9.55
CA GLY A 9 2.08 -2.28 10.83
C GLY A 9 1.11 -1.17 11.18
N SER A 10 1.00 -0.85 12.47
CA SER A 10 0.24 0.31 12.94
C SER A 10 1.09 1.58 12.88
N ASP A 11 0.44 2.73 12.72
CA ASP A 11 1.01 4.06 12.95
C ASP A 11 0.20 4.77 14.04
N SER A 12 0.81 4.94 15.22
CA SER A 12 0.13 5.57 16.36
C SER A 12 -0.29 7.02 16.11
N SER A 13 0.32 7.72 15.13
CA SER A 13 -0.11 9.05 14.71
C SER A 13 -1.29 9.04 13.72
N GLY A 14 -1.62 7.89 13.18
CA GLY A 14 -2.79 7.68 12.33
C GLY A 14 -2.62 8.10 10.87
N GLY A 15 -1.42 8.50 10.43
CA GLY A 15 -1.16 9.00 9.08
C GLY A 15 -0.85 7.91 8.06
N ALA A 16 -0.36 6.75 8.50
CA ALA A 16 0.04 5.62 7.65
C ALA A 16 -0.41 4.29 8.25
N GLY A 17 0.12 3.17 7.75
CA GLY A 17 -0.16 1.83 8.25
C GLY A 17 -1.65 1.48 8.25
N ILE A 18 -2.04 0.55 9.14
CA ILE A 18 -3.43 0.10 9.22
C ILE A 18 -4.42 1.25 9.46
N GLN A 19 -4.01 2.33 10.13
CA GLN A 19 -4.89 3.47 10.40
C GLN A 19 -5.24 4.25 9.12
N ALA A 20 -4.27 4.49 8.25
CA ALA A 20 -4.53 5.07 6.94
C ALA A 20 -5.35 4.12 6.06
N ASP A 21 -5.03 2.83 6.10
CA ASP A 21 -5.72 1.80 5.33
C ASP A 21 -7.20 1.73 5.69
N LEU A 22 -7.54 1.62 6.98
CA LEU A 22 -8.92 1.53 7.47
C LEU A 22 -9.73 2.80 7.16
N LYS A 23 -9.14 3.98 7.33
CA LYS A 23 -9.76 5.25 6.93
C LYS A 23 -10.05 5.26 5.43
N THR A 24 -9.07 4.88 4.61
CA THR A 24 -9.20 4.81 3.15
C THR A 24 -10.29 3.82 2.74
N MET A 25 -10.30 2.63 3.30
CA MET A 25 -11.30 1.59 3.03
C MET A 25 -12.71 2.08 3.38
N THR A 26 -12.87 2.69 4.56
CA THR A 26 -14.15 3.27 5.01
C THR A 26 -14.64 4.36 4.04
N MET A 27 -13.76 5.28 3.66
CA MET A 27 -14.12 6.37 2.73
C MET A 27 -14.36 5.87 1.29
N ASN A 28 -13.80 4.72 0.91
CA ASN A 28 -14.09 4.06 -0.35
C ASN A 28 -15.32 3.10 -0.28
N GLY A 29 -16.07 3.10 0.83
CA GLY A 29 -17.35 2.40 0.97
C GLY A 29 -17.24 0.88 1.15
N VAL A 30 -16.13 0.38 1.70
CA VAL A 30 -15.94 -1.03 2.05
C VAL A 30 -15.74 -1.21 3.55
N PHE A 31 -16.02 -2.40 4.07
CA PHE A 31 -15.71 -2.76 5.46
C PHE A 31 -14.24 -3.15 5.58
N GLY A 32 -13.46 -2.34 6.28
CA GLY A 32 -12.03 -2.59 6.51
C GLY A 32 -11.80 -3.45 7.74
N MET A 33 -10.98 -4.49 7.59
CA MET A 33 -10.47 -5.36 8.67
C MET A 33 -8.96 -5.25 8.72
N SER A 34 -8.32 -5.64 9.83
CA SER A 34 -6.87 -5.58 9.97
C SER A 34 -6.27 -6.79 10.66
N ALA A 35 -5.09 -7.24 10.17
CA ALA A 35 -4.15 -8.09 10.87
C ALA A 35 -2.85 -7.29 11.05
N VAL A 36 -2.35 -7.19 12.28
CA VAL A 36 -1.29 -6.26 12.64
C VAL A 36 0.07 -6.95 12.62
N THR A 37 1.01 -6.48 11.80
CA THR A 37 2.37 -7.04 11.72
C THR A 37 3.31 -6.46 12.77
N ALA A 38 3.11 -5.21 13.16
CA ALA A 38 3.91 -4.51 14.16
C ALA A 38 3.14 -3.33 14.78
N LEU A 39 3.42 -3.04 16.02
CA LEU A 39 3.04 -1.78 16.67
C LEU A 39 4.18 -0.78 16.57
N THR A 40 3.90 0.47 16.24
CA THR A 40 4.92 1.52 16.24
C THR A 40 4.59 2.63 17.23
N ALA A 41 5.61 3.12 17.92
CA ALA A 41 5.56 4.41 18.60
C ALA A 41 6.07 5.47 17.62
N GLN A 42 5.14 6.06 16.85
CA GLN A 42 5.43 6.90 15.71
C GLN A 42 4.63 8.20 15.75
N ASN A 43 5.19 9.25 15.18
CA ASN A 43 4.52 10.52 14.91
C ASN A 43 5.03 11.11 13.59
N THR A 44 4.58 12.32 13.23
CA THR A 44 4.96 12.98 11.96
C THR A 44 6.46 13.26 11.82
N CYS A 45 7.22 13.23 12.94
CA CYS A 45 8.67 13.45 12.95
C CYS A 45 9.49 12.15 12.82
N GLY A 46 8.87 10.97 12.95
CA GLY A 46 9.55 9.67 12.75
C GLY A 46 9.07 8.57 13.69
N VAL A 47 9.70 7.41 13.52
CA VAL A 47 9.46 6.19 14.31
C VAL A 47 10.44 6.15 15.49
N ARG A 48 9.93 6.04 16.72
CA ARG A 48 10.75 5.94 17.94
C ARG A 48 11.00 4.50 18.38
N SER A 49 10.00 3.62 18.18
CA SER A 49 10.08 2.22 18.60
C SER A 49 9.15 1.37 17.75
N ILE A 50 9.53 0.12 17.54
CA ILE A 50 8.78 -0.90 16.81
C ILE A 50 8.68 -2.15 17.69
N LEU A 51 7.48 -2.71 17.81
CA LEU A 51 7.23 -3.99 18.45
C LEU A 51 6.54 -4.90 17.43
N ASN A 52 7.28 -5.87 16.89
CA ASN A 52 6.70 -6.87 16.00
C ASN A 52 5.76 -7.80 16.79
N VAL A 53 4.65 -8.21 16.17
CA VAL A 53 3.81 -9.30 16.70
C VAL A 53 4.52 -10.64 16.45
N SER A 54 4.16 -11.68 17.21
CA SER A 54 4.72 -13.01 16.91
C SER A 54 4.07 -13.60 15.65
N PRO A 55 4.81 -14.43 14.87
CA PRO A 55 4.23 -15.12 13.72
C PRO A 55 3.00 -15.96 14.06
N GLU A 56 2.98 -16.59 15.25
CA GLU A 56 1.85 -17.37 15.73
C GLU A 56 0.62 -16.48 15.92
N PHE A 57 0.80 -15.29 16.53
CA PHE A 57 -0.32 -14.39 16.77
C PHE A 57 -0.87 -13.81 15.47
N LEU A 58 0.00 -13.40 14.55
CA LEU A 58 -0.41 -12.95 13.21
C LEU A 58 -1.19 -14.06 12.46
N GLY A 59 -0.73 -15.31 12.58
CA GLY A 59 -1.47 -16.47 12.03
C GLY A 59 -2.87 -16.57 12.62
N GLN A 60 -3.02 -16.38 13.93
CA GLN A 60 -4.33 -16.39 14.61
C GLN A 60 -5.24 -15.25 14.18
N GLU A 61 -4.69 -14.02 13.99
CA GLU A 61 -5.46 -12.90 13.45
C GLU A 61 -6.00 -13.20 12.05
N LEU A 62 -5.16 -13.76 11.17
CA LEU A 62 -5.54 -14.13 9.82
C LEU A 62 -6.60 -15.26 9.84
N ASP A 63 -6.38 -16.30 10.62
CA ASP A 63 -7.33 -17.42 10.76
C ASP A 63 -8.69 -16.93 11.30
N ALA A 64 -8.70 -16.03 12.28
CA ALA A 64 -9.92 -15.46 12.84
C ALA A 64 -10.72 -14.66 11.79
N VAL A 65 -10.05 -13.85 10.97
CA VAL A 65 -10.71 -13.05 9.92
C VAL A 65 -11.23 -13.97 8.81
N PHE A 66 -10.37 -14.80 8.23
CA PHE A 66 -10.73 -15.61 7.07
C PHE A 66 -11.79 -16.69 7.35
N SER A 67 -11.85 -17.19 8.60
CA SER A 67 -12.84 -18.22 8.99
C SER A 67 -14.24 -17.66 9.26
N ASP A 68 -14.39 -16.33 9.45
CA ASP A 68 -15.68 -15.70 9.78
C ASP A 68 -16.09 -14.67 8.70
N ILE A 69 -15.32 -13.59 8.55
CA ILE A 69 -15.59 -12.55 7.55
C ILE A 69 -14.53 -12.64 6.46
N ARG A 70 -14.75 -13.54 5.49
CA ARG A 70 -13.81 -13.72 4.37
C ARG A 70 -13.64 -12.42 3.59
N PRO A 71 -12.38 -11.91 3.42
CA PRO A 71 -12.14 -10.70 2.64
C PRO A 71 -12.42 -10.89 1.14
N ASP A 72 -13.02 -9.88 0.50
CA ASP A 72 -13.13 -9.80 -0.98
C ASP A 72 -11.82 -9.34 -1.63
N ALA A 73 -10.96 -8.63 -0.89
CA ALA A 73 -9.61 -8.25 -1.31
C ALA A 73 -8.68 -8.12 -0.10
N VAL A 74 -7.38 -8.21 -0.35
CA VAL A 74 -6.33 -8.09 0.68
C VAL A 74 -5.34 -7.00 0.27
N LYS A 75 -5.01 -6.09 1.18
CA LYS A 75 -3.88 -5.17 1.02
C LYS A 75 -2.77 -5.59 1.97
N ILE A 76 -1.56 -5.73 1.46
CA ILE A 76 -0.36 -5.98 2.27
C ILE A 76 0.50 -4.72 2.24
N GLY A 77 0.85 -4.21 3.43
CA GLY A 77 1.77 -3.08 3.59
C GLY A 77 3.10 -3.50 4.18
N MET A 78 3.59 -2.75 5.17
CA MET A 78 4.88 -3.01 5.79
C MET A 78 4.89 -4.36 6.53
N VAL A 79 5.81 -5.23 6.12
CA VAL A 79 6.16 -6.47 6.79
C VAL A 79 7.68 -6.57 6.85
N SER A 80 8.27 -6.43 8.03
CA SER A 80 9.73 -6.29 8.22
C SER A 80 10.47 -7.61 8.43
N ASP A 81 9.77 -8.68 8.80
CA ASP A 81 10.33 -9.96 9.26
C ASP A 81 9.98 -11.11 8.31
N GLY A 82 10.99 -11.90 7.92
CA GLY A 82 10.81 -13.06 7.04
C GLY A 82 9.91 -14.16 7.62
N ALA A 83 9.79 -14.29 8.95
CA ALA A 83 8.88 -15.25 9.57
C ALA A 83 7.42 -14.78 9.44
N LEU A 84 7.16 -13.47 9.59
CA LEU A 84 5.84 -12.88 9.33
C LEU A 84 5.45 -13.02 7.86
N ILE A 85 6.40 -12.80 6.94
CA ILE A 85 6.16 -12.98 5.49
C ILE A 85 5.72 -14.43 5.18
N ARG A 86 6.40 -15.40 5.77
CA ARG A 86 6.06 -16.83 5.57
C ARG A 86 4.66 -17.18 6.06
N ILE A 87 4.29 -16.72 7.25
CA ILE A 87 2.94 -17.01 7.78
C ILE A 87 1.85 -16.31 6.97
N ILE A 88 2.08 -15.09 6.48
CA ILE A 88 1.15 -14.40 5.59
C ILE A 88 0.97 -15.20 4.30
N ALA A 89 2.06 -15.58 3.64
CA ALA A 89 2.00 -16.34 2.39
C ALA A 89 1.29 -17.70 2.56
N ASP A 90 1.58 -18.42 3.65
CA ASP A 90 0.95 -19.68 4.00
C ASP A 90 -0.58 -19.51 4.16
N ARG A 91 -1.01 -18.51 4.94
CA ARG A 91 -2.44 -18.28 5.18
C ARG A 91 -3.18 -17.79 3.95
N LEU A 92 -2.60 -16.86 3.17
CA LEU A 92 -3.22 -16.39 1.93
C LEU A 92 -3.39 -17.52 0.91
N THR A 93 -2.41 -18.41 0.83
CA THR A 93 -2.48 -19.61 -0.02
C THR A 93 -3.53 -20.60 0.50
N HIS A 94 -3.51 -20.90 1.82
CA HIS A 94 -4.46 -21.82 2.46
C HIS A 94 -5.92 -21.41 2.24
N TYR A 95 -6.21 -20.14 2.40
CA TYR A 95 -7.55 -19.59 2.22
C TYR A 95 -7.88 -19.21 0.77
N ALA A 96 -6.96 -19.43 -0.17
CA ALA A 96 -7.10 -19.00 -1.57
C ALA A 96 -7.59 -17.53 -1.65
N ALA A 97 -6.82 -16.63 -1.04
CA ALA A 97 -7.15 -15.20 -1.02
C ALA A 97 -7.08 -14.61 -2.43
N GLU A 98 -8.02 -13.74 -2.75
CA GLU A 98 -8.15 -13.09 -4.05
C GLU A 98 -7.85 -11.59 -3.95
N HIS A 99 -7.60 -10.94 -5.09
CA HIS A 99 -7.39 -9.49 -5.18
C HIS A 99 -6.36 -8.95 -4.19
N ILE A 100 -5.15 -9.55 -4.20
CA ILE A 100 -4.05 -9.18 -3.32
C ILE A 100 -3.30 -7.98 -3.91
N VAL A 101 -3.31 -6.85 -3.20
CA VAL A 101 -2.53 -5.65 -3.50
C VAL A 101 -1.36 -5.56 -2.52
N LEU A 102 -0.13 -5.65 -3.03
CA LEU A 102 1.07 -5.60 -2.20
C LEU A 102 1.82 -4.28 -2.44
N ASP A 103 1.93 -3.47 -1.39
CA ASP A 103 2.84 -2.32 -1.35
C ASP A 103 4.19 -2.79 -0.78
N PRO A 104 5.24 -2.95 -1.59
CA PRO A 104 6.50 -3.57 -1.16
C PRO A 104 7.37 -2.56 -0.40
N VAL A 105 6.92 -2.15 0.78
CA VAL A 105 7.57 -1.12 1.59
C VAL A 105 8.95 -1.62 2.06
N MET A 106 10.02 -1.14 1.42
CA MET A 106 11.41 -1.52 1.74
C MET A 106 12.14 -0.44 2.53
N VAL A 107 11.78 0.85 2.33
CA VAL A 107 12.43 2.00 2.95
C VAL A 107 11.36 2.95 3.48
N ALA A 108 11.52 3.41 4.73
CA ALA A 108 10.64 4.44 5.27
C ALA A 108 10.87 5.79 4.59
N THR A 109 9.85 6.64 4.56
CA THR A 109 9.96 8.05 4.12
C THR A 109 11.05 8.82 4.90
N SER A 110 11.41 8.34 6.10
CA SER A 110 12.50 8.87 6.94
C SER A 110 13.89 8.31 6.63
N VAL A 111 14.09 7.64 5.48
CA VAL A 111 15.36 7.00 5.04
C VAL A 111 15.80 5.81 5.91
N ALA A 112 15.02 5.39 6.89
CA ALA A 112 15.30 4.19 7.66
C ALA A 112 14.95 2.94 6.86
N ARG A 113 15.89 2.01 6.71
CA ARG A 113 15.66 0.70 6.10
C ARG A 113 14.66 -0.08 6.97
N LEU A 114 13.49 -0.38 6.44
CA LEU A 114 12.40 -1.03 7.19
C LEU A 114 12.42 -2.56 7.08
N ILE A 115 13.20 -3.10 6.15
CA ILE A 115 13.26 -4.53 5.85
C ILE A 115 14.72 -5.00 5.78
N GLU A 116 15.01 -6.16 6.35
CA GLU A 116 16.32 -6.81 6.23
C GLU A 116 16.48 -7.43 4.84
N GLU A 117 17.72 -7.58 4.33
CA GLU A 117 17.98 -8.18 3.01
C GLU A 117 17.35 -9.57 2.84
N LYS A 118 17.46 -10.41 3.87
CA LYS A 118 16.85 -11.74 3.87
C LYS A 118 15.32 -11.70 3.82
N ALA A 119 14.71 -10.64 4.34
CA ALA A 119 13.27 -10.48 4.28
C ALA A 119 12.82 -9.98 2.90
N VAL A 120 13.65 -9.19 2.19
CA VAL A 120 13.39 -8.84 0.78
C VAL A 120 13.35 -10.11 -0.09
N GLU A 121 14.34 -11.00 0.07
CA GLU A 121 14.36 -12.29 -0.64
C GLU A 121 13.10 -13.13 -0.33
N THR A 122 12.70 -13.20 0.93
CA THR A 122 11.48 -13.92 1.33
C THR A 122 10.23 -13.28 0.73
N LEU A 123 10.14 -11.95 0.71
CA LEU A 123 9.04 -11.19 0.12
C LEU A 123 8.90 -11.49 -1.38
N THR A 124 10.01 -11.42 -2.11
CA THR A 124 10.04 -11.64 -3.57
C THR A 124 9.69 -13.07 -3.96
N HIS A 125 10.06 -14.05 -3.16
CA HIS A 125 9.78 -15.46 -3.47
C HIS A 125 8.41 -15.94 -3.02
N LEU A 126 7.85 -15.38 -1.94
CA LEU A 126 6.64 -15.93 -1.33
C LEU A 126 5.41 -15.03 -1.47
N LEU A 127 5.54 -13.71 -1.35
CA LEU A 127 4.38 -12.81 -1.36
C LEU A 127 4.14 -12.16 -2.72
N ILE A 128 5.18 -11.68 -3.41
CA ILE A 128 4.98 -11.03 -4.71
C ILE A 128 4.27 -11.96 -5.71
N PRO A 129 4.59 -13.27 -5.82
CA PRO A 129 3.89 -14.16 -6.74
C PRO A 129 2.41 -14.39 -6.42
N LEU A 130 1.96 -14.08 -5.21
CA LEU A 130 0.53 -14.17 -4.82
C LEU A 130 -0.24 -12.88 -5.16
N ALA A 131 0.47 -11.78 -5.42
CA ALA A 131 -0.17 -10.49 -5.66
C ALA A 131 -0.77 -10.40 -7.06
N GLU A 132 -1.98 -9.82 -7.16
CA GLU A 132 -2.54 -9.37 -8.44
C GLU A 132 -1.77 -8.16 -8.97
N VAL A 133 -1.44 -7.24 -8.06
CA VAL A 133 -0.66 -6.04 -8.36
C VAL A 133 0.27 -5.68 -7.21
N ILE A 134 1.48 -5.26 -7.57
CA ILE A 134 2.42 -4.62 -6.63
C ILE A 134 2.56 -3.14 -6.95
N THR A 135 2.80 -2.31 -5.93
CA THR A 135 2.85 -0.84 -6.06
C THR A 135 4.21 -0.25 -5.65
N PRO A 136 5.34 -0.65 -6.26
CA PRO A 136 6.65 -0.12 -5.90
C PRO A 136 6.80 1.35 -6.28
N ASN A 137 7.51 2.13 -5.45
CA ASN A 137 8.08 3.41 -5.88
C ASN A 137 9.34 3.17 -6.74
N ILE A 138 9.94 4.24 -7.30
CA ILE A 138 11.12 4.11 -8.17
C ILE A 138 12.27 3.38 -7.47
N PRO A 139 12.74 3.74 -6.26
CA PRO A 139 13.79 2.99 -5.56
C PRO A 139 13.46 1.51 -5.32
N GLU A 140 12.21 1.20 -4.99
CA GLU A 140 11.74 -0.18 -4.81
C GLU A 140 11.71 -0.94 -6.14
N ALA A 141 11.29 -0.29 -7.23
CA ALA A 141 11.31 -0.87 -8.56
C ALA A 141 12.74 -1.13 -9.06
N GLU A 142 13.70 -0.27 -8.74
CA GLU A 142 15.12 -0.50 -9.02
C GLU A 142 15.66 -1.73 -8.28
N VAL A 143 15.32 -1.90 -7.00
CA VAL A 143 15.68 -3.10 -6.23
C VAL A 143 15.08 -4.36 -6.82
N LEU A 144 13.79 -4.33 -7.21
CA LEU A 144 13.07 -5.50 -7.74
C LEU A 144 13.49 -5.87 -9.16
N SER A 145 13.84 -4.90 -10.01
CA SER A 145 14.23 -5.11 -11.40
C SER A 145 15.74 -5.32 -11.59
N GLY A 146 16.54 -4.79 -10.67
CA GLY A 146 17.99 -4.67 -10.84
C GLY A 146 18.42 -3.62 -11.86
N LEU A 147 17.50 -2.75 -12.31
CA LEU A 147 17.75 -1.71 -13.33
C LEU A 147 17.71 -0.32 -12.67
N ALA A 148 18.56 0.59 -13.11
CA ALA A 148 18.48 2.00 -12.74
C ALA A 148 17.33 2.68 -13.51
N ILE A 149 16.54 3.52 -12.83
CA ILE A 149 15.38 4.19 -13.42
C ILE A 149 15.60 5.71 -13.38
N THR A 150 15.90 6.28 -14.54
CA THR A 150 16.14 7.71 -14.73
C THR A 150 15.18 8.36 -15.72
N THR A 151 14.59 7.54 -16.60
CA THR A 151 13.65 7.98 -17.65
C THR A 151 12.35 7.18 -17.63
N GLU A 152 11.34 7.68 -18.34
CA GLU A 152 10.09 6.92 -18.56
C GLU A 152 10.33 5.59 -19.32
N ALA A 153 11.34 5.51 -20.17
CA ALA A 153 11.69 4.28 -20.86
C ALA A 153 12.24 3.25 -19.87
N ASP A 154 13.12 3.65 -18.95
CA ASP A 154 13.66 2.79 -17.90
C ASP A 154 12.54 2.30 -16.98
N MET A 155 11.58 3.17 -16.65
CA MET A 155 10.42 2.84 -15.83
C MET A 155 9.55 1.76 -16.49
N ARG A 156 9.37 1.82 -17.82
CA ARG A 156 8.65 0.78 -18.59
C ARG A 156 9.41 -0.55 -18.59
N GLU A 157 10.71 -0.49 -18.81
CA GLU A 157 11.58 -1.68 -18.84
C GLU A 157 11.60 -2.36 -17.48
N ALA A 158 11.77 -1.60 -16.41
CA ALA A 158 11.73 -2.11 -15.03
C ALA A 158 10.37 -2.76 -14.70
N ALA A 159 9.26 -2.09 -15.02
CA ALA A 159 7.92 -2.63 -14.78
C ALA A 159 7.68 -3.95 -15.56
N ALA A 160 8.10 -4.00 -16.82
CA ALA A 160 7.99 -5.21 -17.64
C ALA A 160 8.86 -6.36 -17.11
N SER A 161 10.10 -6.05 -16.68
CA SER A 161 11.02 -7.01 -16.08
C SER A 161 10.44 -7.62 -14.79
N ILE A 162 9.95 -6.77 -13.89
CA ILE A 162 9.31 -7.17 -12.63
C ILE A 162 8.09 -8.06 -12.92
N ALA A 163 7.18 -7.61 -13.79
CA ALA A 163 5.98 -8.36 -14.14
C ALA A 163 6.29 -9.73 -14.73
N LYS A 164 7.30 -9.82 -15.60
CA LYS A 164 7.77 -11.08 -16.18
C LYS A 164 8.38 -12.01 -15.14
N THR A 165 9.14 -11.47 -14.20
CA THR A 165 9.83 -12.24 -13.16
C THR A 165 8.86 -12.83 -12.14
N PHE A 166 7.88 -12.07 -11.72
CA PHE A 166 7.00 -12.43 -10.61
C PHE A 166 5.58 -12.83 -11.03
N GLY A 167 5.19 -12.62 -12.29
CA GLY A 167 3.87 -13.02 -12.80
C GLY A 167 2.70 -12.13 -12.35
N CYS A 168 2.96 -10.93 -11.86
CA CYS A 168 1.95 -9.98 -11.36
C CYS A 168 1.88 -8.70 -12.18
N SER A 169 0.82 -7.91 -12.02
CA SER A 169 0.77 -6.53 -12.52
C SER A 169 1.65 -5.61 -11.66
N VAL A 170 2.18 -4.54 -12.25
CA VAL A 170 3.11 -3.62 -11.57
C VAL A 170 2.67 -2.19 -11.77
N LEU A 171 2.39 -1.49 -10.67
CA LEU A 171 2.16 -0.04 -10.65
C LEU A 171 3.40 0.66 -10.10
N VAL A 172 4.29 1.12 -10.98
CA VAL A 172 5.45 1.93 -10.56
C VAL A 172 4.98 3.33 -10.24
N LYS A 173 5.14 3.73 -8.96
CA LYS A 173 4.75 5.07 -8.48
C LYS A 173 5.80 6.11 -8.89
N GLY A 174 5.37 7.16 -9.57
CA GLY A 174 6.18 8.34 -9.86
C GLY A 174 6.32 9.26 -8.63
N GLY A 175 6.64 10.54 -8.89
CA GLY A 175 6.72 11.56 -7.83
C GLY A 175 8.09 11.71 -7.16
N HIS A 176 9.09 10.91 -7.54
CA HIS A 176 10.49 11.09 -7.11
C HIS A 176 11.30 11.94 -8.11
N SER A 177 10.76 12.23 -9.30
CA SER A 177 11.33 13.17 -10.26
C SER A 177 10.79 14.60 -10.06
N HIS A 178 11.56 15.60 -10.52
CA HIS A 178 11.31 17.01 -10.18
C HIS A 178 10.01 17.64 -10.72
N ASN A 179 9.30 17.00 -11.66
CA ASN A 179 8.22 17.70 -12.38
C ASN A 179 6.83 17.05 -12.33
N ASP A 180 6.68 15.72 -12.23
CA ASP A 180 5.37 15.08 -12.36
C ASP A 180 5.18 13.89 -11.39
N ALA A 181 3.93 13.67 -10.97
CA ALA A 181 3.51 12.52 -10.17
C ALA A 181 2.85 11.45 -11.07
N ASN A 182 3.48 11.14 -12.22
CA ASN A 182 2.95 10.17 -13.18
C ASN A 182 3.28 8.76 -12.71
N ASP A 183 2.27 7.89 -12.64
CA ASP A 183 2.44 6.48 -12.31
C ASP A 183 2.27 5.63 -13.57
N LEU A 184 3.03 4.54 -13.65
CA LEU A 184 2.99 3.60 -14.76
C LEU A 184 2.42 2.27 -14.30
N LEU A 185 1.28 1.85 -14.86
CA LEU A 185 0.74 0.51 -14.73
C LEU A 185 1.19 -0.36 -15.90
N TYR A 186 1.84 -1.48 -15.59
CA TYR A 186 2.09 -2.58 -16.51
C TYR A 186 1.17 -3.75 -16.16
N GLU A 187 0.24 -4.06 -17.06
CA GLU A 187 -0.74 -5.12 -16.90
C GLU A 187 -0.81 -5.97 -18.17
N ARG A 188 -0.51 -7.27 -18.08
CA ARG A 188 -0.63 -8.24 -19.19
C ARG A 188 0.00 -7.77 -20.51
N GLY A 189 1.18 -7.15 -20.46
CA GLY A 189 1.89 -6.63 -21.62
C GLY A 189 1.47 -5.23 -22.07
N THR A 190 0.47 -4.64 -21.45
CA THR A 190 -0.02 -3.28 -21.75
C THR A 190 0.55 -2.30 -20.74
N VAL A 191 1.01 -1.16 -21.23
CA VAL A 191 1.48 -0.02 -20.42
C VAL A 191 0.44 1.08 -20.44
N THR A 192 0.04 1.54 -19.26
CA THR A 192 -0.85 2.69 -19.09
C THR A 192 -0.22 3.70 -18.15
N TRP A 193 -0.22 4.96 -18.56
CA TRP A 193 0.22 6.08 -17.74
C TRP A 193 -0.97 6.75 -17.06
N PHE A 194 -0.87 6.90 -15.75
CA PHE A 194 -1.79 7.72 -14.96
C PHE A 194 -1.10 9.04 -14.67
N GLN A 195 -1.49 10.07 -15.39
CA GLN A 195 -0.96 11.41 -15.17
C GLN A 195 -1.36 11.94 -13.79
N GLY A 196 -0.45 12.60 -13.11
CA GLY A 196 -0.66 13.23 -11.83
C GLY A 196 0.03 14.57 -11.76
N ARG A 197 -0.71 15.59 -11.33
CA ARG A 197 -0.10 16.87 -11.01
C ARG A 197 0.50 16.78 -9.60
N ARG A 198 1.75 17.20 -9.44
CA ARG A 198 2.36 17.34 -8.13
C ARG A 198 1.60 18.39 -7.31
N ILE A 199 1.15 17.99 -6.13
CA ILE A 199 0.53 18.87 -5.14
C ILE A 199 1.64 19.30 -4.19
N ASP A 200 1.87 20.61 -4.07
CA ASP A 200 2.88 21.18 -3.18
C ASP A 200 2.36 21.15 -1.75
N THR A 201 2.74 20.14 -1.01
CA THR A 201 2.31 19.92 0.38
C THR A 201 3.35 19.11 1.14
N ASN A 202 3.46 19.34 2.44
CA ASN A 202 4.23 18.52 3.38
C ASN A 202 3.42 17.33 3.93
N ASN A 203 2.13 17.24 3.61
CA ASN A 203 1.19 16.26 4.14
C ASN A 203 1.22 14.96 3.31
N THR A 204 2.40 14.37 3.11
CA THR A 204 2.63 13.21 2.23
C THR A 204 2.73 11.89 2.98
N HIS A 205 2.64 11.90 4.33
CA HIS A 205 2.74 10.69 5.14
C HIS A 205 1.57 9.75 4.88
N GLY A 206 1.89 8.50 4.52
CA GLY A 206 0.90 7.47 4.24
C GLY A 206 0.33 7.46 2.81
N THR A 207 0.88 8.25 1.87
CA THR A 207 0.41 8.31 0.47
C THR A 207 0.41 6.91 -0.19
N GLY A 208 1.48 6.12 -0.02
CA GLY A 208 1.58 4.75 -0.56
C GLY A 208 0.54 3.81 0.06
N CYS A 209 0.39 3.84 1.39
CA CYS A 209 -0.62 3.06 2.10
C CYS A 209 -2.03 3.39 1.60
N THR A 210 -2.34 4.66 1.45
CA THR A 210 -3.64 5.14 0.97
C THR A 210 -3.90 4.70 -0.48
N LEU A 211 -2.91 4.83 -1.38
CA LEU A 211 -3.05 4.41 -2.77
C LEU A 211 -3.34 2.90 -2.87
N SER A 212 -2.51 2.07 -2.23
CA SER A 212 -2.67 0.61 -2.28
C SER A 212 -3.98 0.13 -1.64
N SER A 213 -4.43 0.77 -0.55
CA SER A 213 -5.70 0.46 0.10
C SER A 213 -6.92 0.89 -0.72
N ALA A 214 -6.84 2.03 -1.42
CA ALA A 214 -7.88 2.46 -2.32
C ALA A 214 -7.99 1.55 -3.55
N ILE A 215 -6.86 1.05 -4.08
CA ILE A 215 -6.86 0.03 -5.15
C ILE A 215 -7.57 -1.24 -4.65
N ALA A 216 -7.17 -1.77 -3.48
CA ALA A 216 -7.79 -2.96 -2.91
C ALA A 216 -9.30 -2.78 -2.68
N ALA A 217 -9.73 -1.61 -2.17
CA ALA A 217 -11.14 -1.29 -1.98
C ALA A 217 -11.93 -1.29 -3.31
N ASN A 218 -11.34 -0.79 -4.39
CA ASN A 218 -12.00 -0.76 -5.69
C ASN A 218 -12.02 -2.15 -6.36
N LEU A 219 -10.96 -2.95 -6.25
CA LEU A 219 -10.96 -4.35 -6.69
C LEU A 219 -12.02 -5.17 -5.94
N ALA A 220 -12.13 -5.02 -4.62
CA ALA A 220 -13.18 -5.67 -3.82
C ALA A 220 -14.60 -5.35 -4.31
N LYS A 221 -14.83 -4.13 -4.82
CA LYS A 221 -16.11 -3.71 -5.41
C LYS A 221 -16.36 -4.27 -6.82
N GLY A 222 -15.37 -4.94 -7.42
CA GLY A 222 -15.46 -5.56 -8.74
C GLY A 222 -15.04 -4.66 -9.90
N PHE A 223 -14.38 -3.52 -9.64
CA PHE A 223 -13.76 -2.73 -10.70
C PHE A 223 -12.52 -3.45 -11.23
N GLY A 224 -12.24 -3.33 -12.54
CA GLY A 224 -10.99 -3.81 -13.12
C GLY A 224 -9.77 -3.04 -12.58
N LEU A 225 -8.56 -3.63 -12.69
CA LEU A 225 -7.34 -3.07 -12.12
C LEU A 225 -7.06 -1.65 -12.64
N HIS A 226 -7.17 -1.41 -13.95
CA HIS A 226 -6.98 -0.09 -14.54
C HIS A 226 -7.89 0.97 -13.91
N GLU A 227 -9.18 0.68 -13.79
CA GLU A 227 -10.14 1.61 -13.19
C GLU A 227 -9.88 1.79 -11.70
N SER A 228 -9.54 0.70 -10.99
CA SER A 228 -9.19 0.74 -9.56
C SER A 228 -8.00 1.65 -9.28
N VAL A 229 -6.97 1.63 -10.13
CA VAL A 229 -5.80 2.52 -10.02
C VAL A 229 -6.19 3.97 -10.29
N GLY A 230 -6.98 4.23 -11.34
CA GLY A 230 -7.43 5.58 -11.66
C GLY A 230 -8.22 6.22 -10.50
N ARG A 231 -9.20 5.50 -9.96
CA ARG A 231 -10.00 5.94 -8.80
C ARG A 231 -9.16 6.14 -7.54
N ALA A 232 -8.20 5.25 -7.29
CA ALA A 232 -7.29 5.37 -6.15
C ALA A 232 -6.40 6.62 -6.26
N LYS A 233 -5.89 6.92 -7.45
CA LYS A 233 -5.08 8.11 -7.71
C LYS A 233 -5.88 9.39 -7.54
N GLU A 234 -7.13 9.42 -7.99
CA GLU A 234 -8.05 10.55 -7.79
C GLU A 234 -8.31 10.78 -6.30
N TYR A 235 -8.61 9.72 -5.54
CA TYR A 235 -8.82 9.79 -4.10
C TYR A 235 -7.59 10.33 -3.36
N VAL A 236 -6.39 9.81 -3.65
CA VAL A 236 -5.14 10.30 -3.04
C VAL A 236 -4.91 11.78 -3.37
N SER A 237 -5.17 12.19 -4.60
CA SER A 237 -5.01 13.59 -5.02
C SER A 237 -5.96 14.52 -4.26
N GLY A 238 -7.22 14.13 -4.06
CA GLY A 238 -8.18 14.87 -3.24
C GLY A 238 -7.74 14.98 -1.78
N ALA A 239 -7.30 13.86 -1.20
CA ALA A 239 -6.83 13.82 0.20
C ALA A 239 -5.58 14.68 0.45
N LEU A 240 -4.67 14.77 -0.53
CA LEU A 240 -3.50 15.66 -0.50
C LEU A 240 -3.90 17.13 -0.65
N ALA A 241 -4.80 17.44 -1.59
CA ALA A 241 -5.24 18.81 -1.88
C ALA A 241 -6.03 19.44 -0.73
N ALA A 242 -6.58 18.64 0.17
CA ALA A 242 -7.33 19.12 1.34
C ALA A 242 -6.46 19.76 2.45
N MET A 243 -5.13 19.72 2.34
CA MET A 243 -4.16 20.44 3.18
C MET A 243 -4.47 20.34 4.69
N LEU A 244 -4.52 19.14 5.25
CA LEU A 244 -4.91 18.91 6.65
C LEU A 244 -3.98 19.56 7.68
N ASP A 245 -2.69 19.70 7.37
CA ASP A 245 -1.66 20.42 8.12
C ASP A 245 -1.57 20.08 9.63
N LEU A 246 -1.44 18.81 9.95
CA LEU A 246 -1.26 18.30 11.30
C LEU A 246 0.17 17.84 11.56
N GLY A 247 0.68 18.20 12.74
CA GLY A 247 2.01 17.75 13.20
C GLY A 247 3.12 18.73 12.85
N ARG A 248 4.37 18.33 13.11
CA ARG A 248 5.58 19.16 12.92
C ARG A 248 6.51 18.66 11.81
N GLY A 249 6.27 17.46 11.33
CA GLY A 249 7.07 16.79 10.29
C GLY A 249 6.25 16.56 9.03
N SER A 250 6.44 15.39 8.39
CA SER A 250 5.60 14.98 7.27
C SER A 250 4.18 14.70 7.78
N GLY A 251 3.25 15.59 7.47
CA GLY A 251 1.87 15.55 7.95
C GLY A 251 1.04 14.44 7.28
N PRO A 252 -0.07 14.00 7.89
CA PRO A 252 -0.99 13.06 7.29
C PRO A 252 -1.88 13.74 6.25
N MET A 253 -2.40 12.96 5.30
CA MET A 253 -3.44 13.40 4.38
C MET A 253 -4.81 13.48 5.07
N ASN A 254 -5.72 14.29 4.53
CA ASN A 254 -7.11 14.28 4.95
C ASN A 254 -7.89 13.15 4.25
N HIS A 255 -7.90 11.96 4.84
CA HIS A 255 -8.65 10.82 4.28
C HIS A 255 -10.16 11.08 4.18
N ALA A 256 -10.69 12.01 4.99
CA ALA A 256 -12.11 12.32 5.06
C ALA A 256 -12.50 13.57 4.25
N PHE A 257 -11.67 13.98 3.27
CA PHE A 257 -11.86 15.21 2.50
C PHE A 257 -13.21 15.30 1.75
N ASP A 258 -13.79 14.15 1.39
CA ASP A 258 -15.08 14.04 0.70
C ASP A 258 -16.20 13.48 1.59
N LEU A 259 -16.00 13.50 2.92
CA LEU A 259 -16.99 13.03 3.88
C LEU A 259 -18.15 14.02 3.98
N GLN A 260 -19.35 13.55 3.63
CA GLN A 260 -20.58 14.30 3.74
C GLN A 260 -21.55 13.55 4.68
N GLY A 261 -22.25 14.28 5.51
CA GLY A 261 -23.25 13.70 6.37
C GLY A 261 -23.46 14.49 7.67
N ARG A 262 -24.57 14.21 8.34
CA ARG A 262 -24.98 14.91 9.57
C ARG A 262 -23.92 14.95 10.68
N PHE A 263 -23.07 13.91 10.77
CA PHE A 263 -22.03 13.80 11.79
C PHE A 263 -20.69 14.43 11.38
N ALA A 264 -20.58 14.94 10.13
CA ALA A 264 -19.42 15.64 9.62
C ALA A 264 -19.60 17.18 9.61
N GLU A 265 -20.73 17.68 10.10
CA GLU A 265 -21.00 19.12 10.19
C GLU A 265 -20.02 19.75 11.17
N GLY A 266 -19.39 20.87 10.77
CA GLY A 266 -18.41 21.62 11.58
C GLY A 266 -16.94 21.19 11.40
N MET A 267 -16.65 20.35 10.41
CA MET A 267 -15.27 20.01 10.01
C MET A 267 -14.66 21.07 9.11
#